data_14f82c77fbeda682851b8e99c71711ab
#
_entry.id   14f82c77fbeda682851b8e99c71711ab
#
_cell.length_a   1.000
_cell.length_b   1.000
_cell.length_c   1.000
_cell.angle_alpha   90.00
_cell.angle_beta   90.00
_cell.angle_gamma   90.00
#
_symmetry.space_group_name_H-M   'P 1'
#
loop_
_entity.id
_entity.type
_entity.pdbx_description
1 polymer ?
#
loop_
_entity_poly.entity_id
_entity_poly.type
_entity_poly.pdbx_seq_one_letter_code
_entity_poly.pdbx_strand_id
1 'polypeptide(L)'
;MAVFLNNQFLENEHASLNIMDLSIQRGYAAFDYLRTVNGKPLFLENHLDRFYTSAEAMRLPLSKTKKELTGIINELIKKSGLSQAGIRLILTGGYSPDAYSLAEPNLLITCNPQTLPSVADFEKGISIITYEYQRDLPQVKNTNYMMAVWLQSIIKEKRADDVLYFKDNVLTEFPRANLFIVTNENVLVTPAENILLGVTRKKLIEISNDFIIVQEGNISKDELYEAKEVFMCSTTKRILPIIKADGIEISDGHPGEITRELYARFLSLES
;
A
#
# COMPACT_ATOMS: atom_id res chain seq x y z
N MET A 1 4.48 19.14 -14.76
CA MET A 1 4.24 17.67 -14.68
C MET A 1 2.82 17.38 -15.13
N ALA A 2 2.65 16.48 -16.07
CA ALA A 2 1.32 16.15 -16.62
C ALA A 2 0.48 15.34 -15.62
N VAL A 3 -0.79 15.67 -15.58
CA VAL A 3 -1.84 15.01 -14.80
C VAL A 3 -2.98 14.66 -15.76
N PHE A 4 -3.63 13.53 -15.54
CA PHE A 4 -4.89 13.23 -16.21
C PHE A 4 -6.05 13.49 -15.23
N LEU A 5 -6.95 14.36 -15.60
CA LEU A 5 -8.17 14.64 -14.85
C LEU A 5 -9.38 14.47 -15.77
N ASN A 6 -10.27 13.54 -15.40
CA ASN A 6 -11.44 13.13 -16.18
C ASN A 6 -11.05 12.69 -17.61
N ASN A 7 -11.17 13.53 -18.61
CA ASN A 7 -10.87 13.18 -20.00
C ASN A 7 -9.72 14.03 -20.59
N GLN A 8 -8.95 14.73 -19.77
CA GLN A 8 -7.95 15.70 -20.20
C GLN A 8 -6.59 15.46 -19.56
N PHE A 9 -5.52 15.62 -20.36
CA PHE A 9 -4.18 15.78 -19.86
C PHE A 9 -3.94 17.27 -19.58
N LEU A 10 -3.53 17.60 -18.37
CA LEU A 10 -3.31 18.96 -17.90
C LEU A 10 -1.92 19.07 -17.31
N GLU A 11 -1.37 20.29 -17.24
CA GLU A 11 -0.25 20.55 -16.36
C GLU A 11 -0.74 20.57 -14.90
N ASN A 12 0.11 20.12 -13.98
CA ASN A 12 -0.26 19.97 -12.58
C ASN A 12 -0.84 21.24 -11.94
N GLU A 13 -0.35 22.41 -12.33
CA GLU A 13 -0.82 23.72 -11.86
C GLU A 13 -2.24 24.08 -12.32
N HIS A 14 -2.72 23.43 -13.38
CA HIS A 14 -4.08 23.62 -13.93
C HIS A 14 -5.07 22.52 -13.51
N ALA A 15 -4.59 21.48 -12.83
CA ALA A 15 -5.46 20.39 -12.36
C ALA A 15 -6.08 20.75 -11.01
N SER A 16 -7.40 20.90 -10.98
CA SER A 16 -8.12 21.24 -9.75
C SER A 16 -9.43 20.46 -9.63
N LEU A 17 -9.80 20.13 -8.40
CA LEU A 17 -11.11 19.61 -8.04
C LEU A 17 -11.91 20.70 -7.30
N ASN A 18 -13.21 20.73 -7.53
CA ASN A 18 -14.10 21.62 -6.81
C ASN A 18 -14.17 21.22 -5.33
N ILE A 19 -14.28 22.22 -4.42
CA ILE A 19 -14.43 22.00 -2.98
C ILE A 19 -15.66 21.16 -2.61
N MET A 20 -16.64 21.04 -3.50
CA MET A 20 -17.82 20.19 -3.34
C MET A 20 -17.55 18.70 -3.60
N ASP A 21 -16.32 18.32 -3.96
CA ASP A 21 -15.97 16.93 -4.17
C ASP A 21 -16.00 16.14 -2.84
N LEU A 22 -16.64 14.97 -2.85
CA LEU A 22 -16.77 14.13 -1.66
C LEU A 22 -15.41 13.63 -1.13
N SER A 23 -14.38 13.57 -1.96
CA SER A 23 -13.03 13.27 -1.47
C SER A 23 -12.47 14.35 -0.55
N ILE A 24 -12.85 15.61 -0.78
CA ILE A 24 -12.50 16.76 0.07
C ILE A 24 -13.43 16.82 1.28
N GLN A 25 -14.74 16.71 1.05
CA GLN A 25 -15.76 16.89 2.09
C GLN A 25 -15.83 15.71 3.08
N ARG A 26 -15.55 14.48 2.63
CA ARG A 26 -15.78 13.25 3.40
C ARG A 26 -14.64 12.22 3.29
N GLY A 27 -13.57 12.51 2.57
CA GLY A 27 -12.53 11.53 2.32
C GLY A 27 -13.01 10.34 1.45
N TYR A 28 -14.12 10.51 0.71
CA TYR A 28 -14.76 9.43 -0.03
C TYR A 28 -14.19 9.30 -1.45
N ALA A 29 -13.20 8.44 -1.59
CA ALA A 29 -12.59 8.09 -2.88
C ALA A 29 -11.91 6.73 -2.80
N ALA A 30 -11.98 5.96 -3.90
CA ALA A 30 -11.11 4.82 -4.13
C ALA A 30 -9.79 5.29 -4.74
N PHE A 31 -8.67 4.62 -4.43
CA PHE A 31 -7.41 4.91 -5.11
C PHE A 31 -6.59 3.65 -5.33
N ASP A 32 -5.66 3.71 -6.25
CA ASP A 32 -4.57 2.75 -6.32
C ASP A 32 -3.23 3.46 -6.51
N TYR A 33 -2.16 2.75 -6.23
CA TYR A 33 -0.81 3.26 -6.37
C TYR A 33 0.10 2.17 -6.89
N LEU A 34 0.70 2.42 -8.04
CA LEU A 34 1.72 1.57 -8.64
C LEU A 34 2.98 2.38 -8.93
N ARG A 35 4.07 1.69 -9.21
CA ARG A 35 5.33 2.33 -9.59
C ARG A 35 5.87 1.79 -10.90
N THR A 36 6.83 2.52 -11.47
CA THR A 36 7.57 2.04 -12.62
C THR A 36 8.93 1.49 -12.23
N VAL A 37 9.44 0.60 -13.06
CA VAL A 37 10.82 0.17 -13.11
C VAL A 37 11.29 0.36 -14.55
N ASN A 38 12.36 1.11 -14.76
CA ASN A 38 12.86 1.44 -16.09
C ASN A 38 11.78 2.01 -17.03
N GLY A 39 10.90 2.86 -16.51
CA GLY A 39 9.81 3.48 -17.26
C GLY A 39 8.64 2.56 -17.58
N LYS A 40 8.63 1.30 -17.10
CA LYS A 40 7.53 0.36 -17.29
C LYS A 40 6.72 0.18 -16.00
N PRO A 41 5.38 0.21 -16.04
CA PRO A 41 4.57 0.01 -14.85
C PRO A 41 4.71 -1.43 -14.34
N LEU A 42 5.04 -1.57 -13.05
CA LEU A 42 5.22 -2.87 -12.40
C LEU A 42 3.86 -3.42 -11.94
N PHE A 43 3.56 -4.67 -12.29
CA PHE A 43 2.32 -5.39 -11.91
C PHE A 43 1.02 -4.64 -12.25
N LEU A 44 0.99 -3.92 -13.38
CA LEU A 44 -0.10 -3.03 -13.77
C LEU A 44 -1.47 -3.71 -13.70
N GLU A 45 -1.63 -4.92 -14.25
CA GLU A 45 -2.89 -5.64 -14.26
C GLU A 45 -3.43 -5.87 -12.83
N ASN A 46 -2.57 -6.33 -11.91
CA ASN A 46 -2.98 -6.55 -10.52
C ASN A 46 -3.43 -5.26 -9.82
N HIS A 47 -2.78 -4.13 -10.12
CA HIS A 47 -3.17 -2.83 -9.59
C HIS A 47 -4.50 -2.34 -10.19
N LEU A 48 -4.70 -2.52 -11.48
CA LEU A 48 -5.98 -2.17 -12.11
C LEU A 48 -7.12 -3.05 -11.60
N ASP A 49 -6.91 -4.37 -11.47
CA ASP A 49 -7.91 -5.28 -10.88
C ASP A 49 -8.36 -4.78 -9.51
N ARG A 50 -7.41 -4.46 -8.63
CA ARG A 50 -7.71 -3.97 -7.28
C ARG A 50 -8.39 -2.59 -7.31
N PHE A 51 -8.01 -1.71 -8.23
CA PHE A 51 -8.64 -0.41 -8.37
C PHE A 51 -10.12 -0.55 -8.75
N TYR A 52 -10.43 -1.43 -9.73
CA TYR A 52 -11.82 -1.72 -10.11
C TYR A 52 -12.61 -2.33 -8.96
N THR A 53 -12.06 -3.33 -8.27
CA THR A 53 -12.71 -3.96 -7.11
C THR A 53 -12.99 -2.92 -6.01
N SER A 54 -12.06 -2.01 -5.74
CA SER A 54 -12.24 -0.94 -4.76
C SER A 54 -13.30 0.08 -5.20
N ALA A 55 -13.31 0.47 -6.47
CA ALA A 55 -14.31 1.38 -7.04
C ALA A 55 -15.73 0.78 -6.93
N GLU A 56 -15.88 -0.49 -7.32
CA GLU A 56 -17.15 -1.22 -7.24
C GLU A 56 -17.65 -1.31 -5.80
N ALA A 57 -16.79 -1.72 -4.86
CA ALA A 57 -17.14 -1.82 -3.44
C ALA A 57 -17.56 -0.47 -2.84
N MET A 58 -17.01 0.64 -3.33
CA MET A 58 -17.40 2.00 -2.96
C MET A 58 -18.57 2.55 -3.81
N ARG A 59 -19.16 1.75 -4.70
CA ARG A 59 -20.27 2.17 -5.58
C ARG A 59 -19.91 3.37 -6.46
N LEU A 60 -18.65 3.44 -6.89
CA LEU A 60 -18.14 4.49 -7.76
C LEU A 60 -18.03 3.93 -9.19
N PRO A 61 -18.96 4.28 -10.11
CA PRO A 61 -18.89 3.82 -11.49
C PRO A 61 -17.62 4.35 -12.18
N LEU A 62 -16.81 3.44 -12.70
CA LEU A 62 -15.61 3.76 -13.46
C LEU A 62 -15.88 3.55 -14.95
N SER A 63 -16.01 4.64 -15.71
CA SER A 63 -16.35 4.61 -17.13
C SER A 63 -15.22 4.15 -18.05
N LYS A 64 -13.97 4.20 -17.60
CA LYS A 64 -12.80 3.79 -18.40
C LYS A 64 -12.57 2.29 -18.32
N THR A 65 -12.27 1.66 -19.42
CA THR A 65 -11.81 0.27 -19.48
C THR A 65 -10.35 0.16 -19.01
N LYS A 66 -9.92 -1.06 -18.60
CA LYS A 66 -8.50 -1.33 -18.25
C LYS A 66 -7.56 -0.94 -19.39
N LYS A 67 -7.94 -1.20 -20.66
CA LYS A 67 -7.13 -0.84 -21.84
C LYS A 67 -6.95 0.68 -21.95
N GLU A 68 -8.02 1.44 -21.73
CA GLU A 68 -7.95 2.92 -21.74
C GLU A 68 -7.07 3.43 -20.59
N LEU A 69 -7.25 2.91 -19.36
CA LEU A 69 -6.40 3.28 -18.22
C LEU A 69 -4.92 2.95 -18.47
N THR A 70 -4.62 1.79 -19.05
CA THR A 70 -3.27 1.41 -19.45
C THR A 70 -2.68 2.42 -20.44
N GLY A 71 -3.47 2.85 -21.45
CA GLY A 71 -3.04 3.87 -22.41
C GLY A 71 -2.75 5.22 -21.75
N ILE A 72 -3.61 5.67 -20.84
CA ILE A 72 -3.45 6.92 -20.09
C ILE A 72 -2.21 6.87 -19.19
N ILE A 73 -2.01 5.76 -18.46
CA ILE A 73 -0.84 5.56 -17.60
C ILE A 73 0.44 5.62 -18.42
N ASN A 74 0.52 4.88 -19.53
CA ASN A 74 1.70 4.87 -20.39
C ASN A 74 2.00 6.26 -20.99
N GLU A 75 0.98 7.01 -21.37
CA GLU A 75 1.15 8.38 -21.86
C GLU A 75 1.66 9.33 -20.76
N LEU A 76 1.16 9.21 -19.51
CA LEU A 76 1.66 9.97 -18.38
C LEU A 76 3.12 9.64 -18.07
N ILE A 77 3.51 8.36 -18.08
CA ILE A 77 4.89 7.93 -17.88
C ILE A 77 5.79 8.56 -18.97
N LYS A 78 5.38 8.46 -20.23
CA LYS A 78 6.10 9.05 -21.37
C LYS A 78 6.27 10.56 -21.22
N LYS A 79 5.19 11.28 -20.88
CA LYS A 79 5.23 12.74 -20.68
C LYS A 79 6.08 13.15 -19.48
N SER A 80 6.15 12.33 -18.43
CA SER A 80 6.97 12.62 -17.26
C SER A 80 8.47 12.50 -17.50
N GLY A 81 8.90 11.65 -18.44
CA GLY A 81 10.30 11.31 -18.68
C GLY A 81 10.98 10.55 -17.54
N LEU A 82 10.22 10.10 -16.55
CA LEU A 82 10.74 9.44 -15.34
C LEU A 82 10.93 7.94 -15.57
N SER A 83 12.12 7.43 -15.26
CA SER A 83 12.38 5.99 -15.24
C SER A 83 11.83 5.32 -13.99
N GLN A 84 11.83 6.04 -12.86
CA GLN A 84 11.23 5.62 -11.59
C GLN A 84 10.14 6.62 -11.19
N ALA A 85 8.89 6.23 -11.38
CA ALA A 85 7.73 7.03 -11.08
C ALA A 85 6.74 6.27 -10.20
N GLY A 86 6.02 7.02 -9.38
CA GLY A 86 4.81 6.56 -8.70
C GLY A 86 3.58 7.07 -9.44
N ILE A 87 2.71 6.18 -9.84
CA ILE A 87 1.45 6.49 -10.49
C ILE A 87 0.34 6.31 -9.47
N ARG A 88 -0.45 7.35 -9.24
CA ARG A 88 -1.61 7.31 -8.36
C ARG A 88 -2.88 7.52 -9.18
N LEU A 89 -3.80 6.56 -9.08
CA LEU A 89 -5.16 6.67 -9.58
C LEU A 89 -6.07 7.01 -8.42
N ILE A 90 -6.98 7.97 -8.60
CA ILE A 90 -8.01 8.33 -7.61
C ILE A 90 -9.33 8.44 -8.35
N LEU A 91 -10.38 7.79 -7.83
CA LEU A 91 -11.75 7.92 -8.28
C LEU A 91 -12.57 8.45 -7.10
N THR A 92 -13.05 9.69 -7.22
CA THR A 92 -13.75 10.38 -6.13
C THR A 92 -15.24 10.11 -6.15
N GLY A 93 -15.96 10.48 -5.08
CA GLY A 93 -17.41 10.42 -5.02
C GLY A 93 -18.14 11.53 -5.82
N GLY A 94 -17.38 12.38 -6.55
CA GLY A 94 -17.89 13.44 -7.40
C GLY A 94 -18.32 14.72 -6.66
N TYR A 95 -18.84 15.69 -7.41
CA TYR A 95 -19.26 16.99 -6.88
C TYR A 95 -20.67 16.91 -6.31
N SER A 96 -20.73 16.61 -5.02
CA SER A 96 -21.99 16.39 -4.30
C SER A 96 -22.73 17.72 -4.03
N PRO A 97 -24.03 17.81 -4.34
CA PRO A 97 -24.81 19.03 -4.10
C PRO A 97 -25.10 19.29 -2.60
N ASP A 98 -25.07 18.26 -1.78
CA ASP A 98 -25.39 18.29 -0.35
C ASP A 98 -24.23 17.84 0.54
N ALA A 99 -23.05 17.63 -0.03
CA ALA A 99 -21.85 17.10 0.62
C ALA A 99 -22.02 15.70 1.26
N TYR A 100 -22.97 14.90 0.75
CA TYR A 100 -23.28 13.56 1.26
C TYR A 100 -23.68 12.58 0.16
N SER A 101 -24.51 12.96 -0.78
CA SER A 101 -24.95 12.11 -1.89
C SER A 101 -23.83 11.88 -2.91
N LEU A 102 -23.72 10.65 -3.40
CA LEU A 102 -22.80 10.34 -4.50
C LEU A 102 -23.19 11.13 -5.76
N ALA A 103 -22.18 11.57 -6.49
CA ALA A 103 -22.33 12.25 -7.77
C ALA A 103 -21.49 11.54 -8.85
N GLU A 104 -21.42 12.10 -10.06
CA GLU A 104 -20.54 11.57 -11.12
C GLU A 104 -19.08 11.60 -10.66
N PRO A 105 -18.39 10.45 -10.63
CA PRO A 105 -17.01 10.38 -10.12
C PRO A 105 -16.02 11.20 -10.94
N ASN A 106 -15.05 11.82 -10.25
CA ASN A 106 -13.90 12.40 -10.92
C ASN A 106 -12.73 11.40 -10.90
N LEU A 107 -12.13 11.15 -12.06
CA LEU A 107 -10.95 10.31 -12.22
C LEU A 107 -9.69 11.18 -12.35
N LEU A 108 -8.81 11.07 -11.37
CA LEU A 108 -7.51 11.74 -11.34
C LEU A 108 -6.39 10.70 -11.42
N ILE A 109 -5.43 10.90 -12.34
CA ILE A 109 -4.22 10.07 -12.41
C ILE A 109 -3.00 10.99 -12.43
N THR A 110 -2.08 10.78 -11.49
CA THR A 110 -0.82 11.53 -11.38
C THR A 110 0.38 10.62 -11.59
N CYS A 111 1.47 11.19 -12.09
CA CYS A 111 2.75 10.52 -12.26
C CYS A 111 3.85 11.40 -11.64
N ASN A 112 4.45 10.94 -10.54
CA ASN A 112 5.43 11.71 -9.77
C ASN A 112 6.71 10.91 -9.55
N PRO A 113 7.86 11.55 -9.27
CA PRO A 113 9.08 10.84 -8.87
C PRO A 113 8.81 9.92 -7.67
N GLN A 114 9.39 8.72 -7.69
CA GLN A 114 9.29 7.75 -6.60
C GLN A 114 10.68 7.38 -6.10
N THR A 115 10.89 7.53 -4.78
CA THR A 115 12.07 7.01 -4.09
C THR A 115 11.68 5.76 -3.30
N LEU A 116 12.52 4.74 -3.35
CA LEU A 116 12.36 3.51 -2.60
C LEU A 116 13.40 3.45 -1.47
N PRO A 117 13.15 2.70 -0.40
CA PRO A 117 14.17 2.41 0.61
C PRO A 117 15.43 1.83 -0.03
N SER A 118 16.56 2.28 0.46
CA SER A 118 17.88 1.78 0.04
C SER A 118 18.19 0.41 0.66
N VAL A 119 19.25 -0.23 0.19
CA VAL A 119 19.78 -1.44 0.84
C VAL A 119 20.19 -1.15 2.30
N ALA A 120 20.73 0.05 2.57
CA ALA A 120 21.08 0.45 3.94
C ALA A 120 19.85 0.58 4.84
N ASP A 121 18.70 1.06 4.30
CA ASP A 121 17.44 1.10 5.06
C ASP A 121 16.92 -0.31 5.36
N PHE A 122 17.06 -1.24 4.40
CA PHE A 122 16.74 -2.64 4.61
C PHE A 122 17.60 -3.27 5.71
N GLU A 123 18.92 -3.09 5.63
CA GLU A 123 19.87 -3.64 6.62
C GLU A 123 19.69 -3.06 8.02
N LYS A 124 19.31 -1.79 8.10
CA LYS A 124 18.99 -1.13 9.36
C LYS A 124 17.70 -1.66 9.99
N GLY A 125 16.72 -2.06 9.17
CA GLY A 125 15.37 -2.36 9.64
C GLY A 125 14.66 -1.16 10.25
N ILE A 126 13.44 -1.38 10.72
CA ILE A 126 12.61 -0.33 11.34
C ILE A 126 12.07 -0.75 12.71
N SER A 127 11.72 0.25 13.52
CA SER A 127 10.98 0.11 14.75
C SER A 127 9.52 0.49 14.57
N ILE A 128 8.61 -0.26 15.14
CA ILE A 128 7.18 0.00 15.07
C ILE A 128 6.54 0.08 16.45
N ILE A 129 5.33 0.67 16.50
CA ILE A 129 4.41 0.52 17.62
C ILE A 129 3.20 -0.27 17.15
N THR A 130 2.50 -0.91 18.09
CA THR A 130 1.18 -1.48 17.84
C THR A 130 0.09 -0.53 18.32
N TYR A 131 -1.06 -0.49 17.64
CA TYR A 131 -2.18 0.35 18.01
C TYR A 131 -3.51 -0.37 17.74
N GLU A 132 -4.41 -0.36 18.73
CA GLU A 132 -5.71 -0.99 18.55
C GLU A 132 -6.61 -0.15 17.65
N TYR A 133 -6.75 -0.59 16.42
CA TYR A 133 -7.59 0.04 15.40
C TYR A 133 -7.89 -0.94 14.28
N GLN A 134 -9.10 -0.86 13.74
CA GLN A 134 -9.53 -1.57 12.54
C GLN A 134 -10.00 -0.55 11.52
N ARG A 135 -9.47 -0.59 10.29
CA ARG A 135 -9.94 0.28 9.22
C ARG A 135 -11.38 -0.07 8.83
N ASP A 136 -12.18 0.95 8.53
CA ASP A 136 -13.44 0.76 7.83
C ASP A 136 -13.18 0.23 6.42
N LEU A 137 -13.97 -0.75 5.98
CA LEU A 137 -13.82 -1.38 4.67
C LEU A 137 -12.36 -1.79 4.39
N PRO A 138 -11.75 -2.67 5.21
CA PRO A 138 -10.31 -2.94 5.15
C PRO A 138 -9.87 -3.50 3.79
N GLN A 139 -10.73 -4.23 3.10
CA GLN A 139 -10.47 -4.79 1.76
C GLN A 139 -10.48 -3.74 0.65
N VAL A 140 -11.00 -2.54 0.94
CA VAL A 140 -11.10 -1.45 -0.04
C VAL A 140 -9.90 -0.52 0.09
N LYS A 141 -9.26 -0.23 -1.04
CA LYS A 141 -8.19 0.76 -1.08
C LYS A 141 -8.79 2.15 -1.26
N ASN A 142 -9.09 2.81 -0.14
CA ASN A 142 -9.74 4.12 -0.07
C ASN A 142 -8.82 5.20 0.51
N THR A 143 -9.23 6.46 0.39
CA THR A 143 -8.48 7.63 0.87
C THR A 143 -8.69 7.95 2.36
N ASN A 144 -9.42 7.14 3.11
CA ASN A 144 -9.61 7.34 4.54
C ASN A 144 -8.34 6.96 5.33
N TYR A 145 -7.45 7.92 5.47
CA TYR A 145 -6.18 7.80 6.22
C TYR A 145 -6.18 8.66 7.50
N MET A 146 -7.34 9.07 7.97
CA MET A 146 -7.46 9.95 9.14
C MET A 146 -6.69 9.42 10.35
N MET A 147 -6.90 8.15 10.73
CA MET A 147 -6.20 7.54 11.88
C MET A 147 -4.69 7.48 11.66
N ALA A 148 -4.24 7.12 10.45
CA ALA A 148 -2.82 7.06 10.13
C ALA A 148 -2.13 8.45 10.24
N VAL A 149 -2.81 9.50 9.83
CA VAL A 149 -2.32 10.89 9.96
C VAL A 149 -2.31 11.31 11.43
N TRP A 150 -3.38 11.01 12.17
CA TRP A 150 -3.49 11.35 13.60
C TRP A 150 -2.41 10.66 14.43
N LEU A 151 -2.04 9.42 14.13
CA LEU A 151 -1.01 8.65 14.84
C LEU A 151 0.42 9.14 14.61
N GLN A 152 0.68 9.99 13.60
CA GLN A 152 2.04 10.44 13.28
C GLN A 152 2.77 11.09 14.47
N SER A 153 2.05 11.87 15.30
CA SER A 153 2.63 12.47 16.49
C SER A 153 3.05 11.44 17.54
N ILE A 154 2.22 10.41 17.73
CA ILE A 154 2.48 9.31 18.67
C ILE A 154 3.66 8.45 18.19
N ILE A 155 3.70 8.10 16.90
CA ILE A 155 4.81 7.38 16.28
C ILE A 155 6.13 8.12 16.53
N LYS A 156 6.13 9.45 16.29
CA LYS A 156 7.31 10.29 16.51
C LYS A 156 7.72 10.36 18.00
N GLU A 157 6.75 10.52 18.90
CA GLU A 157 7.00 10.53 20.35
C GLU A 157 7.64 9.22 20.83
N LYS A 158 7.13 8.09 20.33
CA LYS A 158 7.65 6.76 20.61
C LYS A 158 8.95 6.41 19.88
N ARG A 159 9.45 7.31 19.03
CA ARG A 159 10.65 7.12 18.18
C ARG A 159 10.54 5.86 17.32
N ALA A 160 9.34 5.59 16.83
CA ALA A 160 9.06 4.52 15.88
C ALA A 160 8.98 5.07 14.45
N ASP A 161 9.02 4.17 13.47
CA ASP A 161 8.99 4.49 12.04
C ASP A 161 7.58 4.30 11.44
N ASP A 162 6.78 3.37 12.02
CA ASP A 162 5.42 3.08 11.55
C ASP A 162 4.57 2.46 12.68
N VAL A 163 3.29 2.21 12.40
CA VAL A 163 2.33 1.61 13.33
C VAL A 163 1.69 0.37 12.72
N LEU A 164 1.62 -0.72 13.47
CA LEU A 164 0.89 -1.93 13.12
C LEU A 164 -0.46 -1.95 13.84
N TYR A 165 -1.53 -2.13 13.08
CA TYR A 165 -2.87 -2.22 13.63
C TYR A 165 -3.18 -3.63 14.12
N PHE A 166 -3.97 -3.71 15.19
CA PHE A 166 -4.56 -4.92 15.69
C PHE A 166 -5.99 -4.67 16.18
N LYS A 167 -6.79 -5.71 16.27
CA LYS A 167 -8.12 -5.68 16.87
C LYS A 167 -8.35 -6.98 17.64
N ASP A 168 -8.83 -6.87 18.90
CA ASP A 168 -9.11 -8.02 19.75
C ASP A 168 -7.92 -9.01 19.80
N ASN A 169 -6.71 -8.49 20.04
CA ASN A 169 -5.42 -9.21 20.06
C ASN A 169 -4.98 -9.85 18.73
N VAL A 170 -5.68 -9.63 17.61
CA VAL A 170 -5.31 -10.13 16.28
C VAL A 170 -4.71 -9.01 15.46
N LEU A 171 -3.50 -9.24 14.96
CA LEU A 171 -2.78 -8.29 14.08
C LEU A 171 -3.44 -8.26 12.71
N THR A 172 -3.44 -7.06 12.09
CA THR A 172 -4.01 -6.87 10.78
C THR A 172 -2.97 -6.33 9.79
N GLU A 173 -2.84 -5.03 9.66
CA GLU A 173 -1.97 -4.41 8.67
C GLU A 173 -1.39 -3.08 9.17
N PHE A 174 -0.42 -2.54 8.46
CA PHE A 174 0.03 -1.17 8.60
C PHE A 174 -0.87 -0.22 7.79
N PRO A 175 -0.87 1.07 8.03
CA PRO A 175 -1.62 2.04 7.22
C PRO A 175 -1.37 1.90 5.71
N ARG A 176 -0.16 1.50 5.32
CA ARG A 176 0.28 1.47 3.91
C ARG A 176 1.06 0.21 3.53
N ALA A 177 1.01 -0.85 4.33
CA ALA A 177 1.76 -2.08 4.07
C ALA A 177 1.06 -3.29 4.71
N ASN A 178 1.36 -4.49 4.21
CA ASN A 178 0.95 -5.74 4.83
C ASN A 178 2.03 -6.30 5.75
N LEU A 179 1.62 -7.08 6.74
CA LEU A 179 2.47 -7.76 7.70
C LEU A 179 2.81 -9.18 7.21
N PHE A 180 4.04 -9.60 7.47
CA PHE A 180 4.49 -10.98 7.47
C PHE A 180 5.32 -11.25 8.72
N ILE A 181 5.19 -12.45 9.25
CA ILE A 181 6.08 -12.99 10.26
C ILE A 181 6.66 -14.33 9.77
N VAL A 182 7.84 -14.68 10.26
CA VAL A 182 8.42 -16.03 10.15
C VAL A 182 8.41 -16.63 11.53
N THR A 183 7.77 -17.79 11.68
CA THR A 183 7.73 -18.50 12.97
C THR A 183 9.05 -19.23 13.26
N ASN A 184 9.22 -19.70 14.49
CA ASN A 184 10.40 -20.49 14.88
C ASN A 184 10.51 -21.81 14.09
N GLU A 185 9.37 -22.33 13.57
CA GLU A 185 9.30 -23.51 12.70
C GLU A 185 9.59 -23.20 11.22
N ASN A 186 10.02 -21.94 10.91
CA ASN A 186 10.23 -21.45 9.57
C ASN A 186 8.97 -21.52 8.68
N VAL A 187 7.82 -21.15 9.23
CA VAL A 187 6.60 -20.92 8.47
C VAL A 187 6.43 -19.41 8.24
N LEU A 188 6.19 -19.01 7.00
CA LEU A 188 5.86 -17.64 6.64
C LEU A 188 4.36 -17.40 6.83
N VAL A 189 3.99 -16.56 7.78
CA VAL A 189 2.58 -16.28 8.09
C VAL A 189 2.23 -14.83 7.77
N THR A 190 1.04 -14.60 7.22
CA THR A 190 0.50 -13.26 6.94
C THR A 190 -0.99 -13.23 7.26
N PRO A 191 -1.54 -12.12 7.79
CA PRO A 191 -2.97 -12.01 8.04
C PRO A 191 -3.80 -12.26 6.78
N ALA A 192 -4.92 -13.01 6.94
CA ALA A 192 -5.84 -13.35 5.85
C ALA A 192 -7.03 -12.40 5.78
N GLU A 193 -7.48 -11.86 6.92
CA GLU A 193 -8.72 -11.13 7.06
C GLU A 193 -8.48 -9.72 7.63
N ASN A 194 -9.47 -8.86 7.44
CA ASN A 194 -9.45 -7.48 7.96
C ASN A 194 -8.25 -6.64 7.49
N ILE A 195 -7.75 -6.93 6.30
CA ILE A 195 -6.61 -6.27 5.65
C ILE A 195 -6.95 -5.89 4.21
N LEU A 196 -6.14 -5.01 3.65
CA LEU A 196 -6.06 -4.83 2.20
C LEU A 196 -5.25 -5.98 1.59
N LEU A 197 -5.79 -6.64 0.57
CA LEU A 197 -5.06 -7.64 -0.21
C LEU A 197 -4.03 -6.93 -1.12
N GLY A 198 -2.81 -6.76 -0.58
CA GLY A 198 -1.73 -6.03 -1.25
C GLY A 198 -1.21 -6.75 -2.50
N VAL A 199 -0.91 -6.00 -3.57
CA VAL A 199 -0.28 -6.55 -4.78
C VAL A 199 1.10 -7.11 -4.46
N THR A 200 1.91 -6.39 -3.68
CA THR A 200 3.22 -6.87 -3.21
C THR A 200 3.08 -8.11 -2.33
N ARG A 201 2.09 -8.13 -1.41
CA ARG A 201 1.78 -9.31 -0.58
C ARG A 201 1.49 -10.54 -1.45
N LYS A 202 0.61 -10.42 -2.45
CA LYS A 202 0.30 -11.49 -3.41
C LYS A 202 1.56 -12.01 -4.09
N LYS A 203 2.42 -11.12 -4.59
CA LYS A 203 3.67 -11.51 -5.26
C LYS A 203 4.65 -12.20 -4.32
N LEU A 204 4.72 -11.78 -3.07
CA LEU A 204 5.55 -12.45 -2.06
C LEU A 204 5.06 -13.87 -1.77
N ILE A 205 3.76 -14.07 -1.61
CA ILE A 205 3.18 -15.41 -1.44
C ILE A 205 3.53 -16.29 -2.66
N GLU A 206 3.36 -15.76 -3.89
CA GLU A 206 3.66 -16.50 -5.13
C GLU A 206 5.13 -16.97 -5.18
N ILE A 207 6.11 -16.12 -4.85
CA ILE A 207 7.53 -16.45 -4.91
C ILE A 207 8.07 -17.21 -3.69
N SER A 208 7.26 -17.35 -2.65
CA SER A 208 7.63 -18.07 -1.43
C SER A 208 7.35 -19.57 -1.51
N ASN A 209 6.36 -19.97 -2.31
CA ASN A 209 5.80 -21.32 -2.32
C ASN A 209 6.80 -22.45 -2.69
N ASP A 210 7.93 -22.11 -3.31
CA ASP A 210 8.94 -23.05 -3.74
C ASP A 210 10.06 -23.28 -2.71
N PHE A 211 10.11 -22.48 -1.63
CA PHE A 211 11.19 -22.59 -0.65
C PHE A 211 10.77 -22.53 0.82
N ILE A 212 9.56 -22.04 1.13
CA ILE A 212 9.04 -21.96 2.49
C ILE A 212 7.54 -22.25 2.54
N ILE A 213 7.07 -22.86 3.61
CA ILE A 213 5.64 -23.03 3.85
C ILE A 213 5.01 -21.66 4.12
N VAL A 214 3.96 -21.33 3.35
CA VAL A 214 3.21 -20.08 3.51
C VAL A 214 1.84 -20.39 4.10
N GLN A 215 1.48 -19.63 5.15
CA GLN A 215 0.18 -19.71 5.80
C GLN A 215 -0.49 -18.33 5.79
N GLU A 216 -1.73 -18.27 5.33
CA GLU A 216 -2.59 -17.12 5.49
C GLU A 216 -3.55 -17.39 6.65
N GLY A 217 -3.50 -16.57 7.71
CA GLY A 217 -4.28 -16.81 8.92
C GLY A 217 -4.17 -15.69 9.95
N ASN A 218 -4.76 -15.90 11.11
CA ASN A 218 -4.66 -14.95 12.21
C ASN A 218 -3.26 -15.01 12.82
N ILE A 219 -2.76 -13.86 13.22
CA ILE A 219 -1.52 -13.68 13.97
C ILE A 219 -1.90 -12.92 15.24
N SER A 220 -1.63 -13.49 16.41
CA SER A 220 -1.83 -12.81 17.67
C SER A 220 -0.71 -11.79 17.93
N LYS A 221 -0.96 -10.88 18.86
CA LYS A 221 0.04 -9.93 19.29
C LYS A 221 1.25 -10.61 19.99
N ASP A 222 1.02 -11.72 20.67
CA ASP A 222 2.09 -12.49 21.32
C ASP A 222 3.01 -13.14 20.28
N GLU A 223 2.45 -13.72 19.20
CA GLU A 223 3.21 -14.27 18.09
C GLU A 223 4.10 -13.24 17.38
N LEU A 224 3.75 -11.94 17.43
CA LEU A 224 4.62 -10.87 16.91
C LEU A 224 5.95 -10.81 17.65
N TYR A 225 5.90 -10.89 19.00
CA TYR A 225 7.11 -10.79 19.84
C TYR A 225 7.93 -12.07 19.87
N GLU A 226 7.29 -13.21 19.62
CA GLU A 226 7.92 -14.53 19.57
C GLU A 226 8.45 -14.90 18.18
N ALA A 227 8.11 -14.08 17.15
CA ALA A 227 8.49 -14.36 15.78
C ALA A 227 10.02 -14.37 15.59
N LYS A 228 10.50 -15.31 14.78
CA LYS A 228 11.89 -15.38 14.34
C LYS A 228 12.27 -14.18 13.48
N GLU A 229 11.37 -13.76 12.58
CA GLU A 229 11.54 -12.61 11.71
C GLU A 229 10.19 -11.91 11.52
N VAL A 230 10.21 -10.58 11.39
CA VAL A 230 9.03 -9.78 11.07
C VAL A 230 9.38 -8.79 9.96
N PHE A 231 8.49 -8.62 8.99
CA PHE A 231 8.66 -7.59 7.97
C PHE A 231 7.33 -7.07 7.46
N MET A 232 7.38 -5.88 6.87
CA MET A 232 6.26 -5.31 6.12
C MET A 232 6.56 -5.33 4.63
N CYS A 233 5.50 -5.31 3.81
CA CYS A 233 5.65 -5.17 2.37
C CYS A 233 4.65 -4.21 1.74
N SER A 234 5.08 -3.48 0.74
CA SER A 234 4.21 -2.61 -0.07
C SER A 234 4.88 -2.18 -1.38
N THR A 235 4.10 -1.62 -2.29
CA THR A 235 4.59 -1.04 -3.55
C THR A 235 5.69 0.02 -3.34
N THR A 236 5.59 0.81 -2.27
CA THR A 236 6.53 1.90 -1.96
C THR A 236 7.70 1.51 -1.07
N LYS A 237 7.64 0.33 -0.45
CA LYS A 237 8.67 -0.12 0.49
C LYS A 237 9.37 -1.41 0.06
N ARG A 238 8.83 -2.11 -0.96
CA ARG A 238 9.24 -3.50 -1.26
C ARG A 238 9.00 -4.38 -0.02
N ILE A 239 10.05 -4.93 0.52
CA ILE A 239 10.12 -5.57 1.83
C ILE A 239 10.94 -4.67 2.74
N LEU A 240 10.47 -4.44 3.97
CA LEU A 240 11.21 -3.70 4.98
C LEU A 240 11.16 -4.46 6.31
N PRO A 241 12.33 -4.91 6.82
CA PRO A 241 12.40 -5.67 8.06
C PRO A 241 11.98 -4.85 9.27
N ILE A 242 11.29 -5.49 10.20
CA ILE A 242 10.92 -4.93 11.51
C ILE A 242 11.80 -5.58 12.56
N ILE A 243 12.66 -4.80 13.19
CA ILE A 243 13.61 -5.27 14.18
C ILE A 243 13.17 -4.98 15.62
N LYS A 244 12.12 -4.16 15.78
CA LYS A 244 11.63 -3.75 17.09
C LYS A 244 10.15 -3.42 17.05
N ALA A 245 9.37 -3.91 18.01
CA ALA A 245 7.96 -3.60 18.18
C ALA A 245 7.67 -3.20 19.64
N ASP A 246 7.00 -2.07 19.86
CA ASP A 246 6.67 -1.51 21.19
C ASP A 246 7.86 -1.43 22.16
N GLY A 247 9.07 -1.20 21.63
CA GLY A 247 10.30 -1.16 22.43
C GLY A 247 10.96 -2.52 22.67
N ILE A 248 10.33 -3.63 22.28
CA ILE A 248 10.84 -5.00 22.38
C ILE A 248 11.56 -5.36 21.08
N GLU A 249 12.79 -5.87 21.18
CA GLU A 249 13.52 -6.37 20.01
C GLU A 249 12.90 -7.67 19.49
N ILE A 250 12.78 -7.78 18.17
CA ILE A 250 12.35 -9.00 17.49
C ILE A 250 13.60 -9.88 17.28
N SER A 251 13.57 -11.09 17.83
CA SER A 251 14.69 -12.02 17.74
C SER A 251 16.01 -11.38 18.21
N ASP A 252 16.99 -11.23 17.34
CA ASP A 252 18.30 -10.65 17.62
C ASP A 252 18.43 -9.16 17.21
N GLY A 253 17.31 -8.52 16.79
CA GLY A 253 17.29 -7.12 16.37
C GLY A 253 17.89 -6.87 14.99
N HIS A 254 17.99 -7.90 14.15
CA HIS A 254 18.52 -7.80 12.79
C HIS A 254 17.57 -8.41 11.75
N PRO A 255 17.65 -7.99 10.46
CA PRO A 255 16.92 -8.65 9.39
C PRO A 255 17.32 -10.13 9.24
N GLY A 256 16.34 -11.02 9.27
CA GLY A 256 16.59 -12.46 9.22
C GLY A 256 16.88 -12.99 7.80
N GLU A 257 17.32 -14.24 7.73
CA GLU A 257 17.76 -14.90 6.48
C GLU A 257 16.62 -15.09 5.49
N ILE A 258 15.42 -15.47 5.97
CA ILE A 258 14.24 -15.67 5.12
C ILE A 258 13.77 -14.34 4.52
N THR A 259 13.77 -13.27 5.31
CA THR A 259 13.45 -11.92 4.85
C THR A 259 14.45 -11.45 3.77
N ARG A 260 15.75 -11.73 3.93
CA ARG A 260 16.80 -11.43 2.95
C ARG A 260 16.60 -12.19 1.64
N GLU A 261 16.32 -13.48 1.73
CA GLU A 261 16.07 -14.31 0.55
C GLU A 261 14.82 -13.83 -0.21
N LEU A 262 13.73 -13.53 0.50
CA LEU A 262 12.51 -12.97 -0.08
C LEU A 262 12.78 -11.62 -0.75
N TYR A 263 13.59 -10.77 -0.14
CA TYR A 263 13.96 -9.46 -0.71
C TYR A 263 14.74 -9.66 -2.01
N ALA A 264 15.72 -10.54 -2.05
CA ALA A 264 16.50 -10.85 -3.25
C ALA A 264 15.62 -11.40 -4.38
N ARG A 265 14.73 -12.35 -4.08
CA ARG A 265 13.76 -12.90 -5.03
C ARG A 265 12.80 -11.84 -5.55
N PHE A 266 12.31 -10.97 -4.66
CA PHE A 266 11.41 -9.89 -5.06
C PHE A 266 12.10 -8.89 -6.01
N LEU A 267 13.37 -8.55 -5.76
CA LEU A 267 14.15 -7.70 -6.66
C LEU A 267 14.29 -8.30 -8.06
N SER A 268 14.37 -9.62 -8.18
CA SER A 268 14.43 -10.31 -9.48
C SER A 268 13.12 -10.16 -10.30
N LEU A 269 11.98 -9.90 -9.66
CA LEU A 269 10.73 -9.58 -10.37
C LEU A 269 10.71 -8.16 -10.96
N GLU A 270 11.64 -7.31 -10.54
CA GLU A 270 11.75 -5.92 -10.99
C GLU A 270 12.76 -5.72 -12.13
N SER A 271 13.47 -6.77 -12.52
CA SER A 271 14.52 -6.75 -13.56
C SER A 271 13.97 -6.82 -14.98
#